data_9fb412fb4d2aaadc6587594e8a6a8958
#
_entry.id   9fb412fb4d2aaadc6587594e8a6a8958
#
_cell.length_a   1.000
_cell.length_b   1.000
_cell.length_c   1.000
_cell.angle_alpha   90.00
_cell.angle_beta   90.00
_cell.angle_gamma   90.00
#
_symmetry.space_group_name_H-M   'P 1'
#
loop_
_entity.id
_entity.type
_entity.pdbx_description
1 polymer ?
#
loop_
_entity_poly.entity_id
_entity_poly.type
_entity_poly.pdbx_seq_one_letter_code
_entity_poly.pdbx_strand_id
1 'polypeptide(L)'
;MNGVTDNSGSLNLILKWKKKLILQWQGTDALLAMQRYENKTIDRKYIDYGHNFVDSEWLMDEVKSIDVKPVYQHFKSIVVEPNNYDYAKISVMSYVAENRQAFYGMQKISEIAAVFPGIDFHLYGLTKSEFPTTSNVYLHGWVKPEEFEKHLRKSPIFLRLTEHDGFSVSVIEALGAGCEVIMSLPFELTYLARNSAEAIEGMYKLIQKVENRGMKPNNEMMELVKTRYNPETLATNYIQKIKEIVSQ
;
A
#
# COMPACT_ATOMS: atom_id res chain seq x y z
N MET A 1 -13.39 -3.47 9.15
CA MET A 1 -14.46 -2.46 9.10
C MET A 1 -13.82 -1.11 8.95
N ASN A 2 -14.05 -0.44 7.83
CA ASN A 2 -13.57 0.93 7.64
C ASN A 2 -14.44 1.85 8.50
N GLY A 3 -13.84 2.64 9.38
CA GLY A 3 -14.57 3.66 10.12
C GLY A 3 -14.98 3.25 11.53
N VAL A 4 -14.02 2.76 12.31
CA VAL A 4 -14.18 2.57 13.76
C VAL A 4 -14.66 3.86 14.48
N THR A 5 -14.55 4.97 13.77
CA THR A 5 -14.87 6.30 14.28
C THR A 5 -16.33 6.71 14.12
N ASP A 6 -17.14 5.92 13.44
CA ASP A 6 -18.55 6.23 13.19
C ASP A 6 -19.48 5.33 14.01
N ASN A 7 -20.51 5.95 14.57
CA ASN A 7 -21.51 5.26 15.39
C ASN A 7 -22.36 4.34 14.49
N SER A 8 -22.05 3.05 14.45
CA SER A 8 -22.78 2.08 13.64
C SER A 8 -23.74 1.26 14.47
N GLY A 9 -24.96 1.07 13.96
CA GLY A 9 -25.97 0.22 14.61
C GLY A 9 -25.47 -1.21 14.83
N SER A 10 -24.72 -1.77 13.89
CA SER A 10 -24.13 -3.11 13.98
C SER A 10 -23.13 -3.24 15.13
N LEU A 11 -22.24 -2.25 15.29
CA LEU A 11 -21.27 -2.23 16.39
C LEU A 11 -21.95 -2.07 17.75
N ASN A 12 -23.04 -1.29 17.83
CA ASN A 12 -23.84 -1.18 19.07
C ASN A 12 -24.46 -2.52 19.48
N LEU A 13 -24.91 -3.34 18.52
CA LEU A 13 -25.43 -4.68 18.82
C LEU A 13 -24.34 -5.62 19.36
N ILE A 14 -23.10 -5.53 18.81
CA ILE A 14 -21.94 -6.29 19.30
C ILE A 14 -21.69 -5.97 20.77
N LEU A 15 -21.67 -4.67 21.14
CA LEU A 15 -21.50 -4.24 22.52
C LEU A 15 -22.66 -4.72 23.42
N LYS A 16 -23.90 -4.53 22.96
CA LYS A 16 -25.11 -4.95 23.69
C LYS A 16 -25.10 -6.45 24.02
N TRP A 17 -24.66 -7.26 23.07
CA TRP A 17 -24.61 -8.72 23.23
C TRP A 17 -23.28 -9.22 23.79
N LYS A 18 -22.38 -8.31 24.20
CA LYS A 18 -21.04 -8.62 24.73
C LYS A 18 -20.25 -9.60 23.84
N LYS A 19 -20.36 -9.44 22.54
CA LYS A 19 -19.61 -10.27 21.59
C LYS A 19 -18.19 -9.74 21.42
N LYS A 20 -17.23 -10.63 21.18
CA LYS A 20 -15.86 -10.24 20.85
C LYS A 20 -15.84 -9.37 19.57
N LEU A 21 -15.04 -8.33 19.59
CA LEU A 21 -14.90 -7.38 18.50
C LEU A 21 -13.42 -7.30 18.08
N ILE A 22 -13.15 -7.51 16.82
CA ILE A 22 -11.84 -7.27 16.23
C ILE A 22 -11.95 -6.07 15.27
N LEU A 23 -11.14 -5.07 15.50
CA LEU A 23 -11.03 -3.87 14.69
C LEU A 23 -9.75 -3.93 13.89
N GLN A 24 -9.89 -3.94 12.57
CA GLN A 24 -8.75 -3.98 11.65
C GLN A 24 -8.51 -2.59 11.08
N TRP A 25 -7.41 -1.96 11.46
CA TRP A 25 -6.99 -0.65 10.95
C TRP A 25 -6.40 -0.80 9.54
N GLN A 26 -6.83 0.06 8.61
CA GLN A 26 -6.54 -0.07 7.17
C GLN A 26 -5.71 1.09 6.60
N GLY A 27 -5.47 2.14 7.39
CA GLY A 27 -4.77 3.34 6.99
C GLY A 27 -5.65 4.59 7.11
N THR A 28 -6.55 4.86 6.18
CA THR A 28 -7.41 6.06 6.22
C THR A 28 -8.20 6.19 7.52
N ASP A 29 -8.64 5.09 8.10
CA ASP A 29 -9.32 5.06 9.40
C ASP A 29 -8.39 5.43 10.57
N ALA A 30 -7.13 5.03 10.53
CA ALA A 30 -6.11 5.45 11.49
C ALA A 30 -5.84 6.96 11.38
N LEU A 31 -5.65 7.47 10.16
CA LEU A 31 -5.47 8.90 9.89
C LEU A 31 -6.64 9.74 10.42
N LEU A 32 -7.89 9.32 10.15
CA LEU A 32 -9.09 10.00 10.66
C LEU A 32 -9.19 9.91 12.18
N ALA A 33 -8.81 8.79 12.78
CA ALA A 33 -8.82 8.62 14.22
C ALA A 33 -7.80 9.54 14.91
N MET A 34 -6.59 9.69 14.37
CA MET A 34 -5.60 10.64 14.89
C MET A 34 -6.13 12.08 14.82
N GLN A 35 -6.69 12.50 13.69
CA GLN A 35 -7.29 13.84 13.54
C GLN A 35 -8.40 14.08 14.56
N ARG A 36 -9.27 13.09 14.81
CA ARG A 36 -10.34 13.18 15.80
C ARG A 36 -9.81 13.17 17.23
N TYR A 37 -8.74 12.45 17.50
CA TYR A 37 -8.07 12.44 18.79
C TYR A 37 -7.47 13.82 19.12
N GLU A 38 -6.75 14.43 18.19
CA GLU A 38 -6.22 15.79 18.32
C GLU A 38 -7.32 16.83 18.57
N ASN A 39 -8.42 16.72 17.84
CA ASN A 39 -9.59 17.58 17.99
C ASN A 39 -10.51 17.23 19.19
N LYS A 40 -10.16 16.21 19.97
CA LYS A 40 -10.95 15.71 21.12
C LYS A 40 -12.38 15.28 20.75
N THR A 41 -12.57 14.78 19.53
CA THR A 41 -13.86 14.34 18.97
C THR A 41 -13.92 12.84 18.69
N ILE A 42 -12.88 12.09 19.06
CA ILE A 42 -12.81 10.64 18.85
C ILE A 42 -13.83 9.91 19.75
N ASP A 43 -14.65 9.05 19.16
CA ASP A 43 -15.47 8.10 19.92
C ASP A 43 -14.64 6.83 20.17
N ARG A 44 -14.25 6.62 21.41
CA ARG A 44 -13.42 5.48 21.84
C ARG A 44 -14.19 4.22 22.19
N LYS A 45 -15.51 4.28 22.20
CA LYS A 45 -16.39 3.22 22.68
C LYS A 45 -16.08 1.84 22.09
N TYR A 46 -15.85 1.77 20.77
CA TYR A 46 -15.53 0.52 20.09
C TYR A 46 -14.03 0.21 20.14
N ILE A 47 -13.21 1.25 20.08
CA ILE A 47 -11.74 1.15 20.12
C ILE A 47 -11.30 0.51 21.44
N ASP A 48 -11.83 1.02 22.57
CA ASP A 48 -11.48 0.53 23.90
C ASP A 48 -12.08 -0.85 24.22
N TYR A 49 -13.20 -1.18 23.59
CA TYR A 49 -13.84 -2.50 23.73
C TYR A 49 -13.20 -3.57 22.87
N GLY A 50 -12.71 -3.22 21.69
CA GLY A 50 -12.26 -4.15 20.69
C GLY A 50 -10.78 -4.54 20.78
N HIS A 51 -10.43 -5.66 20.16
CA HIS A 51 -9.04 -6.02 19.89
C HIS A 51 -8.60 -5.29 18.61
N ASN A 52 -7.62 -4.41 18.71
CA ASN A 52 -7.18 -3.54 17.63
C ASN A 52 -6.03 -4.19 16.85
N PHE A 53 -6.24 -4.52 15.59
CA PHE A 53 -5.24 -5.12 14.72
C PHE A 53 -4.72 -4.11 13.71
N VAL A 54 -3.41 -4.14 13.45
CA VAL A 54 -2.71 -3.38 12.41
C VAL A 54 -1.85 -4.32 11.58
N ASP A 55 -1.62 -3.98 10.32
CA ASP A 55 -0.87 -4.81 9.38
C ASP A 55 0.43 -4.15 8.86
N SER A 56 0.82 -3.02 9.44
CA SER A 56 2.08 -2.34 9.15
C SER A 56 2.67 -1.67 10.39
N GLU A 57 3.98 -1.48 10.40
CA GLU A 57 4.70 -0.88 11.54
C GLU A 57 4.31 0.59 11.74
N TRP A 58 4.17 1.36 10.67
CA TRP A 58 3.76 2.76 10.79
C TRP A 58 2.33 2.91 11.33
N LEU A 59 1.38 2.05 10.93
CA LEU A 59 0.05 2.01 11.55
C LEU A 59 0.10 1.61 13.03
N MET A 60 1.05 0.74 13.41
CA MET A 60 1.27 0.40 14.81
C MET A 60 1.60 1.64 15.63
N ASP A 61 2.50 2.49 15.13
CA ASP A 61 2.93 3.70 15.84
C ASP A 61 1.83 4.77 15.84
N GLU A 62 1.13 4.94 14.72
CA GLU A 62 -0.02 5.85 14.61
C GLU A 62 -1.14 5.48 15.59
N VAL A 63 -1.53 4.22 15.64
CA VAL A 63 -2.60 3.75 16.53
C VAL A 63 -2.17 3.82 18.00
N LYS A 64 -0.89 3.60 18.31
CA LYS A 64 -0.34 3.84 19.66
C LYS A 64 -0.39 5.32 20.07
N SER A 65 -0.20 6.25 19.12
CA SER A 65 -0.20 7.68 19.41
C SER A 65 -1.55 8.21 19.91
N ILE A 66 -2.61 7.47 19.70
CA ILE A 66 -3.97 7.77 20.20
C ILE A 66 -4.37 6.91 21.39
N ASP A 67 -3.41 6.46 22.20
CA ASP A 67 -3.58 5.64 23.41
C ASP A 67 -4.32 4.30 23.18
N VAL A 68 -4.12 3.69 22.02
CA VAL A 68 -4.62 2.34 21.71
C VAL A 68 -3.48 1.34 21.81
N LYS A 69 -3.77 0.11 22.23
CA LYS A 69 -2.81 -1.01 22.28
C LYS A 69 -3.06 -1.93 21.09
N PRO A 70 -2.44 -1.68 19.92
CA PRO A 70 -2.63 -2.51 18.75
C PRO A 70 -1.83 -3.81 18.84
N VAL A 71 -2.33 -4.81 18.14
CA VAL A 71 -1.64 -6.08 17.89
C VAL A 71 -1.23 -6.08 16.40
N TYR A 72 0.04 -6.35 16.13
CA TYR A 72 0.48 -6.57 14.76
C TYR A 72 -0.08 -7.89 14.24
N GLN A 73 -0.90 -7.81 13.21
CA GLN A 73 -1.50 -8.98 12.58
C GLN A 73 -1.68 -8.74 11.10
N HIS A 74 -0.76 -9.27 10.34
CA HIS A 74 -0.81 -9.16 8.89
C HIS A 74 -1.89 -10.09 8.32
N PHE A 75 -2.68 -9.60 7.34
CA PHE A 75 -3.78 -10.36 6.72
C PHE A 75 -3.87 -10.18 5.20
N LYS A 76 -3.21 -9.16 4.65
CA LYS A 76 -3.21 -8.93 3.20
C LYS A 76 -2.20 -9.88 2.55
N SER A 77 -2.68 -10.73 1.67
CA SER A 77 -1.91 -11.76 0.99
C SER A 77 -2.00 -11.62 -0.51
N ILE A 78 -1.04 -12.20 -1.21
CA ILE A 78 -1.06 -12.31 -2.67
C ILE A 78 -0.63 -13.71 -3.11
N VAL A 79 -1.09 -14.10 -4.29
CA VAL A 79 -0.54 -15.24 -5.02
C VAL A 79 0.53 -14.70 -5.96
N VAL A 80 1.76 -15.15 -5.81
CA VAL A 80 2.87 -14.76 -6.68
C VAL A 80 2.99 -15.78 -7.80
N GLU A 81 2.71 -15.34 -9.02
CA GLU A 81 2.90 -16.14 -10.22
C GLU A 81 4.29 -15.89 -10.82
N PRO A 82 4.91 -16.88 -11.47
CA PRO A 82 6.20 -16.69 -12.12
C PRO A 82 6.17 -15.53 -13.12
N ASN A 83 7.18 -14.66 -13.08
CA ASN A 83 7.39 -13.63 -14.09
C ASN A 83 8.64 -13.96 -14.92
N ASN A 84 8.43 -14.46 -16.12
CA ASN A 84 9.47 -14.85 -17.05
C ASN A 84 9.70 -13.80 -18.17
N TYR A 85 9.11 -12.61 -18.03
CA TYR A 85 9.26 -11.54 -19.01
C TYR A 85 10.52 -10.74 -18.71
N ASP A 86 11.44 -10.67 -19.70
CA ASP A 86 12.49 -9.65 -19.68
C ASP A 86 11.86 -8.28 -19.97
N TYR A 87 12.34 -7.25 -19.28
CA TYR A 87 11.85 -5.90 -19.50
C TYR A 87 12.40 -5.35 -20.82
N ALA A 88 11.52 -4.94 -21.73
CA ALA A 88 11.92 -4.40 -23.03
C ALA A 88 12.60 -3.02 -22.90
N LYS A 89 12.22 -2.25 -21.89
CA LYS A 89 12.77 -0.94 -21.55
C LYS A 89 12.46 -0.60 -20.10
N ILE A 90 13.16 0.40 -19.56
CA ILE A 90 12.78 0.99 -18.29
C ILE A 90 11.45 1.74 -18.46
N SER A 91 10.48 1.41 -17.65
CA SER A 91 9.20 2.10 -17.54
C SER A 91 8.75 2.13 -16.08
N VAL A 92 7.86 3.03 -15.76
CA VAL A 92 7.33 3.25 -14.43
C VAL A 92 5.84 3.02 -14.44
N MET A 93 5.34 2.35 -13.43
CA MET A 93 3.91 2.17 -13.21
C MET A 93 3.50 2.76 -11.86
N SER A 94 2.31 3.34 -11.78
CA SER A 94 1.72 3.80 -10.54
C SER A 94 0.20 3.73 -10.58
N TYR A 95 -0.42 3.67 -9.41
CA TYR A 95 -1.86 3.83 -9.24
C TYR A 95 -2.17 5.17 -8.57
N VAL A 96 -3.02 5.96 -9.20
CA VAL A 96 -3.49 7.27 -8.70
C VAL A 96 -5.02 7.33 -8.84
N ALA A 97 -5.74 7.51 -7.75
CA ALA A 97 -7.20 7.64 -7.81
C ALA A 97 -7.59 9.03 -8.35
N GLU A 98 -8.47 9.06 -9.35
CA GLU A 98 -8.85 10.27 -10.09
C GLU A 98 -9.37 11.42 -9.20
N ASN A 99 -10.14 11.10 -8.18
CA ASN A 99 -10.73 12.07 -7.25
C ASN A 99 -9.85 12.44 -6.04
N ARG A 100 -8.61 11.92 -5.97
CA ARG A 100 -7.67 12.14 -4.86
C ARG A 100 -6.22 12.24 -5.35
N GLN A 101 -5.99 12.88 -6.46
CA GLN A 101 -4.70 12.88 -7.15
C GLN A 101 -3.56 13.45 -6.28
N ALA A 102 -3.78 14.56 -5.58
CA ALA A 102 -2.79 15.13 -4.66
C ALA A 102 -2.37 14.11 -3.59
N PHE A 103 -3.35 13.49 -2.93
CA PHE A 103 -3.14 12.47 -1.90
C PHE A 103 -2.34 11.26 -2.40
N TYR A 104 -2.54 10.86 -3.66
CA TYR A 104 -1.81 9.76 -4.30
C TYR A 104 -0.47 10.20 -4.90
N GLY A 105 -0.05 11.45 -4.68
CA GLY A 105 1.27 11.95 -5.06
C GLY A 105 1.41 12.28 -6.55
N MET A 106 0.32 12.60 -7.25
CA MET A 106 0.34 12.92 -8.69
C MET A 106 1.32 14.05 -9.00
N GLN A 107 1.40 15.08 -8.15
CA GLN A 107 2.37 16.16 -8.32
C GLN A 107 3.81 15.64 -8.31
N LYS A 108 4.16 14.81 -7.32
CA LYS A 108 5.50 14.21 -7.22
C LYS A 108 5.83 13.36 -8.45
N ILE A 109 4.86 12.56 -8.92
CA ILE A 109 5.03 11.74 -10.13
C ILE A 109 5.29 12.62 -11.35
N SER A 110 4.56 13.73 -11.51
CA SER A 110 4.76 14.68 -12.61
C SER A 110 6.16 15.32 -12.59
N GLU A 111 6.63 15.71 -11.39
CA GLU A 111 7.97 16.26 -11.19
C GLU A 111 9.06 15.23 -11.55
N ILE A 112 8.89 13.96 -11.14
CA ILE A 112 9.80 12.88 -11.48
C ILE A 112 9.80 12.62 -13.00
N ALA A 113 8.62 12.54 -13.63
CA ALA A 113 8.50 12.28 -15.05
C ALA A 113 9.19 13.35 -15.92
N ALA A 114 9.17 14.61 -15.47
CA ALA A 114 9.86 15.72 -16.13
C ALA A 114 11.39 15.57 -16.10
N VAL A 115 11.95 14.92 -15.07
CA VAL A 115 13.40 14.66 -14.96
C VAL A 115 13.84 13.48 -15.85
N PHE A 116 12.93 12.56 -16.15
CA PHE A 116 13.20 11.35 -16.93
C PHE A 116 12.39 11.30 -18.24
N PRO A 117 12.61 12.23 -19.21
CA PRO A 117 11.80 12.33 -20.41
C PRO A 117 11.89 11.12 -21.35
N GLY A 118 12.91 10.28 -21.20
CA GLY A 118 13.09 9.04 -21.96
C GLY A 118 12.44 7.80 -21.32
N ILE A 119 11.78 7.95 -20.16
CA ILE A 119 11.11 6.86 -19.45
C ILE A 119 9.60 7.09 -19.49
N ASP A 120 8.87 6.05 -19.88
CA ASP A 120 7.40 6.09 -19.88
C ASP A 120 6.82 5.87 -18.48
N PHE A 121 5.88 6.72 -18.08
CA PHE A 121 5.13 6.63 -16.84
C PHE A 121 3.69 6.24 -17.13
N HIS A 122 3.29 5.05 -16.73
CA HIS A 122 1.96 4.49 -16.94
C HIS A 122 1.14 4.62 -15.65
N LEU A 123 0.14 5.50 -15.64
CA LEU A 123 -0.68 5.78 -14.47
C LEU A 123 -2.08 5.20 -14.64
N TYR A 124 -2.50 4.43 -13.65
CA TYR A 124 -3.79 3.75 -13.61
C TYR A 124 -4.71 4.38 -12.56
N GLY A 125 -6.02 4.30 -12.79
CA GLY A 125 -7.04 4.82 -11.88
C GLY A 125 -7.47 6.26 -12.17
N LEU A 126 -6.85 6.93 -13.16
CA LEU A 126 -7.24 8.27 -13.61
C LEU A 126 -7.19 8.39 -15.14
N THR A 127 -8.10 9.19 -15.70
CA THR A 127 -8.19 9.50 -17.15
C THR A 127 -7.74 10.91 -17.46
N LYS A 128 -7.72 11.79 -16.46
CA LYS A 128 -7.35 13.18 -16.57
C LYS A 128 -6.51 13.61 -15.37
N SER A 129 -5.42 14.32 -15.61
CA SER A 129 -4.60 14.91 -14.56
C SER A 129 -5.05 16.33 -14.21
N GLU A 130 -5.07 16.63 -12.91
CA GLU A 130 -5.21 17.99 -12.35
C GLU A 130 -3.86 18.71 -12.27
N PHE A 131 -2.75 17.99 -12.48
CA PHE A 131 -1.38 18.51 -12.43
C PHE A 131 -0.77 18.53 -13.83
N PRO A 132 0.17 19.44 -14.11
CA PRO A 132 0.92 19.43 -15.37
C PRO A 132 1.60 18.09 -15.59
N THR A 133 1.49 17.55 -16.80
CA THR A 133 2.17 16.30 -17.20
C THR A 133 3.01 16.52 -18.44
N THR A 134 4.09 15.75 -18.57
CA THR A 134 4.95 15.69 -19.74
C THR A 134 4.46 14.62 -20.72
N SER A 135 4.95 14.63 -21.96
CA SER A 135 4.51 13.72 -23.04
C SER A 135 4.79 12.24 -22.78
N ASN A 136 5.63 11.92 -21.80
CA ASN A 136 5.96 10.56 -21.38
C ASN A 136 5.06 10.03 -20.25
N VAL A 137 3.99 10.74 -19.89
CA VAL A 137 2.99 10.31 -18.89
C VAL A 137 1.73 9.83 -19.62
N TYR A 138 1.37 8.58 -19.43
CA TYR A 138 0.22 7.91 -20.04
C TYR A 138 -0.83 7.59 -18.99
N LEU A 139 -2.05 8.09 -19.16
CA LEU A 139 -3.18 7.89 -18.26
C LEU A 139 -4.10 6.80 -18.81
N HIS A 140 -4.25 5.70 -18.07
CA HIS A 140 -4.98 4.51 -18.55
C HIS A 140 -6.40 4.39 -17.99
N GLY A 141 -6.77 5.24 -17.02
CA GLY A 141 -8.05 5.09 -16.34
C GLY A 141 -8.13 3.80 -15.51
N TRP A 142 -9.35 3.36 -15.28
CA TRP A 142 -9.62 2.08 -14.63
C TRP A 142 -9.48 0.93 -15.63
N VAL A 143 -8.69 -0.07 -15.26
CA VAL A 143 -8.53 -1.32 -16.00
C VAL A 143 -8.95 -2.49 -15.12
N LYS A 144 -9.19 -3.65 -15.73
CA LYS A 144 -9.45 -4.88 -14.99
C LYS A 144 -8.21 -5.34 -14.21
N PRO A 145 -8.37 -6.03 -13.07
CA PRO A 145 -7.23 -6.53 -12.28
C PRO A 145 -6.21 -7.33 -13.11
N GLU A 146 -6.68 -8.18 -14.02
CA GLU A 146 -5.83 -9.03 -14.86
C GLU A 146 -4.99 -8.20 -15.84
N GLU A 147 -5.54 -7.09 -16.33
CA GLU A 147 -4.83 -6.15 -17.21
C GLU A 147 -3.80 -5.34 -16.42
N PHE A 148 -4.16 -4.88 -15.22
CA PHE A 148 -3.24 -4.21 -14.31
C PHE A 148 -2.04 -5.11 -13.98
N GLU A 149 -2.29 -6.35 -13.59
CA GLU A 149 -1.27 -7.35 -13.30
C GLU A 149 -0.34 -7.61 -14.50
N LYS A 150 -0.91 -7.77 -15.70
CA LYS A 150 -0.15 -7.96 -16.94
C LYS A 150 0.80 -6.78 -17.22
N HIS A 151 0.36 -5.55 -16.98
CA HIS A 151 1.19 -4.38 -17.15
C HIS A 151 2.25 -4.28 -16.05
N LEU A 152 1.90 -4.61 -14.81
CA LEU A 152 2.82 -4.63 -13.68
C LEU A 152 4.00 -5.56 -13.93
N ARG A 153 3.77 -6.78 -14.45
CA ARG A 153 4.82 -7.74 -14.81
C ARG A 153 5.79 -7.26 -15.90
N LYS A 154 5.43 -6.23 -16.65
CA LYS A 154 6.25 -5.64 -17.72
C LYS A 154 6.91 -4.33 -17.33
N SER A 155 6.58 -3.80 -16.13
CA SER A 155 7.08 -2.53 -15.64
C SER A 155 8.15 -2.77 -14.58
N PRO A 156 9.42 -2.43 -14.82
CA PRO A 156 10.49 -2.70 -13.87
C PRO A 156 10.41 -1.87 -12.58
N ILE A 157 9.71 -0.74 -12.59
CA ILE A 157 9.63 0.17 -11.44
C ILE A 157 8.17 0.52 -11.14
N PHE A 158 7.82 0.49 -9.86
CA PHE A 158 6.51 0.90 -9.35
C PHE A 158 6.65 2.05 -8.34
N LEU A 159 5.82 3.09 -8.47
CA LEU A 159 5.78 4.21 -7.53
C LEU A 159 4.52 4.19 -6.67
N ARG A 160 4.69 4.37 -5.35
CA ARG A 160 3.62 4.55 -4.39
C ARG A 160 3.93 5.75 -3.49
N LEU A 161 3.64 6.96 -3.96
CA LEU A 161 4.05 8.23 -3.35
C LEU A 161 2.89 8.93 -2.61
N THR A 162 2.03 8.17 -1.96
CA THR A 162 0.85 8.65 -1.22
C THR A 162 1.25 9.47 0.01
N GLU A 163 0.38 10.40 0.41
CA GLU A 163 0.55 11.13 1.68
C GLU A 163 0.40 10.23 2.89
N HIS A 164 -0.51 9.27 2.79
CA HIS A 164 -0.75 8.27 3.83
C HIS A 164 -1.27 6.97 3.19
N ASP A 165 -0.96 5.83 3.80
CA ASP A 165 -1.48 4.52 3.37
C ASP A 165 -1.47 3.56 4.57
N GLY A 166 -2.30 2.54 4.50
CA GLY A 166 -2.11 1.32 5.25
C GLY A 166 -1.10 0.42 4.54
N PHE A 167 -1.10 -0.86 4.85
CA PHE A 167 -0.30 -1.82 4.09
C PHE A 167 -0.87 -1.95 2.66
N SER A 168 -0.11 -1.48 1.69
CA SER A 168 -0.57 -1.38 0.30
C SER A 168 -0.50 -2.72 -0.43
N VAL A 169 -1.65 -3.25 -0.85
CA VAL A 169 -1.71 -4.48 -1.66
C VAL A 169 -0.97 -4.28 -2.98
N SER A 170 -1.14 -3.14 -3.66
CA SER A 170 -0.47 -2.88 -4.94
C SER A 170 1.06 -2.85 -4.83
N VAL A 171 1.61 -2.52 -3.66
CA VAL A 171 3.06 -2.58 -3.42
C VAL A 171 3.53 -4.04 -3.33
N ILE A 172 2.84 -4.91 -2.58
CA ILE A 172 3.23 -6.33 -2.54
C ILE A 172 2.98 -7.04 -3.86
N GLU A 173 1.97 -6.64 -4.63
CA GLU A 173 1.75 -7.12 -6.00
C GLU A 173 2.91 -6.72 -6.92
N ALA A 174 3.39 -5.47 -6.82
CA ALA A 174 4.54 -5.00 -7.59
C ALA A 174 5.82 -5.76 -7.23
N LEU A 175 6.11 -5.92 -5.94
CA LEU A 175 7.25 -6.70 -5.47
C LEU A 175 7.13 -8.18 -5.88
N GLY A 176 5.92 -8.75 -5.79
CA GLY A 176 5.60 -10.11 -6.24
C GLY A 176 5.69 -10.30 -7.76
N ALA A 177 5.54 -9.23 -8.53
CA ALA A 177 5.79 -9.22 -9.98
C ALA A 177 7.27 -9.02 -10.34
N GLY A 178 8.14 -8.79 -9.35
CA GLY A 178 9.57 -8.55 -9.53
C GLY A 178 9.96 -7.12 -9.85
N CYS A 179 9.05 -6.14 -9.61
CA CYS A 179 9.35 -4.71 -9.73
C CYS A 179 10.26 -4.24 -8.58
N GLU A 180 11.07 -3.24 -8.87
CA GLU A 180 11.64 -2.37 -7.83
C GLU A 180 10.59 -1.33 -7.43
N VAL A 181 10.48 -0.98 -6.14
CA VAL A 181 9.43 -0.10 -5.66
C VAL A 181 10.00 1.11 -4.93
N ILE A 182 9.48 2.31 -5.25
CA ILE A 182 9.68 3.53 -4.47
C ILE A 182 8.37 3.84 -3.73
N MET A 183 8.45 3.99 -2.41
CA MET A 183 7.29 4.24 -1.56
C MET A 183 7.54 5.40 -0.61
N SER A 184 6.49 6.16 -0.29
CA SER A 184 6.57 7.30 0.65
C SER A 184 6.53 6.90 2.13
N LEU A 185 6.18 5.65 2.43
CA LEU A 185 6.11 5.11 3.79
C LEU A 185 7.25 4.10 4.04
N PRO A 186 7.70 3.92 5.30
CA PRO A 186 8.86 3.10 5.62
C PRO A 186 8.51 1.61 5.54
N PHE A 187 8.66 1.03 4.37
CA PHE A 187 8.55 -0.40 4.15
C PHE A 187 9.91 -0.97 3.73
N GLU A 188 10.43 -1.92 4.50
CA GLU A 188 11.80 -2.44 4.39
C GLU A 188 12.18 -3.00 3.01
N LEU A 189 11.18 -3.47 2.25
CA LEU A 189 11.39 -4.05 0.92
C LEU A 189 11.38 -3.01 -0.22
N THR A 190 11.26 -1.72 0.10
CA THR A 190 11.12 -0.65 -0.88
C THR A 190 12.16 0.45 -0.67
N TYR A 191 12.37 1.28 -1.68
CA TYR A 191 13.11 2.51 -1.54
C TYR A 191 12.21 3.58 -0.93
N LEU A 192 12.56 4.07 0.25
CA LEU A 192 11.80 5.12 0.92
C LEU A 192 12.09 6.49 0.29
N ALA A 193 11.04 7.20 -0.13
CA ALA A 193 11.13 8.55 -0.66
C ALA A 193 9.98 9.43 -0.16
N ARG A 194 10.25 10.38 0.71
CA ARG A 194 9.25 11.27 1.32
C ARG A 194 8.89 12.46 0.43
N ASN A 195 9.76 12.80 -0.51
CA ASN A 195 9.61 13.93 -1.42
C ASN A 195 10.12 13.58 -2.83
N SER A 196 9.90 14.48 -3.79
CA SER A 196 10.29 14.28 -5.18
C SER A 196 11.80 14.12 -5.37
N ALA A 197 12.63 14.86 -4.60
CA ALA A 197 14.09 14.78 -4.71
C ALA A 197 14.61 13.41 -4.29
N GLU A 198 14.12 12.86 -3.16
CA GLU A 198 14.44 11.51 -2.71
C GLU A 198 13.93 10.46 -3.72
N ALA A 199 12.76 10.67 -4.32
CA ALA A 199 12.22 9.75 -5.33
C ALA A 199 13.04 9.77 -6.64
N ILE A 200 13.52 10.93 -7.07
CA ILE A 200 14.43 11.07 -8.22
C ILE A 200 15.75 10.34 -7.93
N GLU A 201 16.33 10.50 -6.76
CA GLU A 201 17.52 9.75 -6.35
C GLU A 201 17.26 8.24 -6.34
N GLY A 202 16.09 7.83 -5.82
CA GLY A 202 15.62 6.44 -5.86
C GLY A 202 15.51 5.91 -7.28
N MET A 203 14.95 6.69 -8.20
CA MET A 203 14.83 6.32 -9.61
C MET A 203 16.19 6.00 -10.22
N TYR A 204 17.20 6.86 -10.05
CA TYR A 204 18.56 6.59 -10.56
C TYR A 204 19.13 5.27 -10.02
N LYS A 205 19.00 5.04 -8.71
CA LYS A 205 19.48 3.80 -8.07
C LYS A 205 18.75 2.56 -8.57
N LEU A 206 17.43 2.63 -8.70
CA LEU A 206 16.63 1.47 -9.10
C LEU A 206 16.77 1.17 -10.60
N ILE A 207 16.89 2.19 -11.47
CA ILE A 207 17.23 2.00 -12.88
C ILE A 207 18.53 1.21 -13.01
N GLN A 208 19.60 1.69 -12.35
CA GLN A 208 20.90 1.00 -12.36
C GLN A 208 20.79 -0.45 -11.84
N LYS A 209 19.97 -0.68 -10.80
CA LYS A 209 19.74 -2.02 -10.25
C LYS A 209 19.07 -2.97 -11.25
N VAL A 210 18.07 -2.47 -11.99
CA VAL A 210 17.36 -3.22 -13.03
C VAL A 210 18.32 -3.53 -14.21
N GLU A 211 19.09 -2.54 -14.65
CA GLU A 211 20.07 -2.70 -15.75
C GLU A 211 21.18 -3.70 -15.38
N ASN A 212 21.75 -3.59 -14.18
CA ASN A 212 22.76 -4.53 -13.67
C ASN A 212 22.25 -5.98 -13.57
N ARG A 213 20.93 -6.16 -13.38
CA ARG A 213 20.26 -7.46 -13.39
C ARG A 213 19.94 -7.96 -14.81
N GLY A 214 20.35 -7.22 -15.85
CA GLY A 214 20.11 -7.56 -17.25
C GLY A 214 18.66 -7.38 -17.67
N MET A 215 17.99 -6.37 -17.18
CA MET A 215 16.58 -6.05 -17.49
C MET A 215 15.61 -7.19 -17.15
N LYS A 216 15.86 -7.90 -16.05
CA LYS A 216 15.04 -9.03 -15.58
C LYS A 216 14.27 -8.70 -14.30
N PRO A 217 13.15 -9.39 -14.05
CA PRO A 217 12.45 -9.30 -12.77
C PRO A 217 13.36 -9.66 -11.59
N ASN A 218 13.02 -9.11 -10.42
CA ASN A 218 13.72 -9.42 -9.18
C ASN A 218 13.20 -10.74 -8.57
N ASN A 219 13.75 -11.86 -9.02
CA ASN A 219 13.30 -13.19 -8.60
C ASN A 219 13.52 -13.44 -7.09
N GLU A 220 14.57 -12.87 -6.49
CA GLU A 220 14.80 -12.98 -5.04
C GLU A 220 13.67 -12.29 -4.26
N MET A 221 13.26 -11.10 -4.71
CA MET A 221 12.14 -10.39 -4.13
C MET A 221 10.82 -11.14 -4.31
N MET A 222 10.60 -11.72 -5.50
CA MET A 222 9.40 -12.52 -5.78
C MET A 222 9.27 -13.71 -4.83
N GLU A 223 10.36 -14.47 -4.61
CA GLU A 223 10.34 -15.62 -3.68
C GLU A 223 10.19 -15.19 -2.22
N LEU A 224 10.78 -14.05 -1.82
CA LEU A 224 10.58 -13.47 -0.50
C LEU A 224 9.11 -13.11 -0.27
N VAL A 225 8.50 -12.40 -1.22
CA VAL A 225 7.09 -12.00 -1.16
C VAL A 225 6.16 -13.21 -1.15
N LYS A 226 6.41 -14.19 -2.02
CA LYS A 226 5.66 -15.44 -2.09
C LYS A 226 5.67 -16.21 -0.77
N THR A 227 6.79 -16.22 -0.07
CA THR A 227 6.91 -16.88 1.22
C THR A 227 6.23 -16.08 2.34
N ARG A 228 6.51 -14.77 2.41
CA ARG A 228 6.06 -13.90 3.50
C ARG A 228 4.56 -13.60 3.45
N TYR A 229 4.01 -13.43 2.24
CA TYR A 229 2.62 -13.01 2.02
C TYR A 229 1.75 -14.13 1.44
N ASN A 230 2.13 -15.37 1.69
CA ASN A 230 1.39 -16.56 1.28
C ASN A 230 0.00 -16.60 1.91
N PRO A 231 -1.09 -16.78 1.12
CA PRO A 231 -2.46 -16.76 1.63
C PRO A 231 -2.74 -17.81 2.70
N GLU A 232 -2.25 -19.05 2.55
CA GLU A 232 -2.51 -20.13 3.48
C GLU A 232 -1.82 -19.90 4.84
N THR A 233 -0.56 -19.46 4.80
CA THR A 233 0.22 -19.13 6.00
C THR A 233 -0.42 -17.98 6.77
N LEU A 234 -0.78 -16.90 6.06
CA LEU A 234 -1.39 -15.72 6.69
C LEU A 234 -2.78 -16.04 7.25
N ALA A 235 -3.60 -16.80 6.52
CA ALA A 235 -4.91 -17.23 7.01
C ALA A 235 -4.78 -18.10 8.27
N THR A 236 -3.83 -19.04 8.29
CA THR A 236 -3.57 -19.91 9.45
C THR A 236 -3.20 -19.06 10.68
N ASN A 237 -2.26 -18.13 10.52
CA ASN A 237 -1.82 -17.24 11.60
C ASN A 237 -2.95 -16.36 12.10
N TYR A 238 -3.77 -15.81 11.19
CA TYR A 238 -4.92 -14.98 11.53
C TYR A 238 -6.00 -15.76 12.30
N ILE A 239 -6.33 -16.97 11.84
CA ILE A 239 -7.27 -17.87 12.52
C ILE A 239 -6.77 -18.26 13.92
N GLN A 240 -5.48 -18.55 14.07
CA GLN A 240 -4.89 -18.86 15.37
C GLN A 240 -5.05 -17.66 16.32
N LYS A 241 -4.80 -16.45 15.84
CA LYS A 241 -4.96 -15.23 16.65
C LYS A 241 -6.41 -14.99 17.09
N ILE A 242 -7.36 -15.25 16.18
CA ILE A 242 -8.80 -15.20 16.52
C ILE A 242 -9.14 -16.22 17.62
N LYS A 243 -8.65 -17.46 17.52
CA LYS A 243 -8.90 -18.49 18.54
C LYS A 243 -8.38 -18.08 19.91
N GLU A 244 -7.19 -17.47 19.98
CA GLU A 244 -6.62 -16.96 21.24
C GLU A 244 -7.54 -15.89 21.88
N ILE A 245 -8.11 -14.99 21.06
CA ILE A 245 -9.03 -13.95 21.54
C ILE A 245 -10.37 -14.54 22.03
N VAL A 246 -10.88 -15.54 21.30
CA VAL A 246 -12.17 -16.15 21.65
C VAL A 246 -12.07 -17.01 22.91
N SER A 247 -10.90 -17.57 23.20
CA SER A 247 -10.67 -18.42 24.38
C SER A 247 -10.44 -17.61 25.68
N GLN A 248 -10.24 -16.32 25.62
CA GLN A 248 -10.17 -15.38 26.76
C GLN A 248 -11.56 -14.89 27.18
#